data_9d0ee5590ac5486e3e2dd6d4790eb54a
#
_entry.id   9d0ee5590ac5486e3e2dd6d4790eb54a
#
_cell.length_a   1.000
_cell.length_b   1.000
_cell.length_c   1.000
_cell.angle_alpha   90.00
_cell.angle_beta   90.00
_cell.angle_gamma   90.00
#
_symmetry.space_group_name_H-M   'P 1'
#
loop_
_entity.id
_entity.type
_entity.pdbx_description
1 polymer ?
#
loop_
_entity_poly.entity_id
_entity_poly.type
_entity_poly.pdbx_seq_one_letter_code
_entity_poly.pdbx_strand_id
1 'polypeptide(L)'
;MDFPAPIVPSGAPLTGPLVLGFDGSPGSRIAAKLAVTLANGLNEAVHVFVDSKDKGRAVARFDEVRQLVGGLSVPVRETSSTLGRPDVKMVDTAKEARASLIVMGAYGRNRITDYFLGSNAASVARTSPVSVLLAR
;
A
#
# COMPACT_ATOMS: atom_id res chain seq x y z
N MET A 1 -18.27 0.05 9.57
CA MET A 1 -17.03 0.09 8.77
C MET A 1 -16.21 1.29 9.19
N ASP A 2 -14.97 1.05 9.55
CA ASP A 2 -14.05 2.14 9.87
C ASP A 2 -13.57 2.82 8.60
N PHE A 3 -13.52 4.14 8.62
CA PHE A 3 -12.95 4.90 7.51
C PHE A 3 -11.43 4.96 7.64
N PRO A 4 -10.70 4.93 6.52
CA PRO A 4 -9.26 5.09 6.57
C PRO A 4 -8.87 6.47 7.11
N ALA A 5 -7.75 6.53 7.82
CA ALA A 5 -7.21 7.77 8.35
C ALA A 5 -6.11 8.27 7.40
N PRO A 6 -6.32 9.39 6.69
CA PRO A 6 -5.28 9.94 5.84
C PRO A 6 -4.21 10.64 6.67
N ILE A 7 -2.94 10.46 6.27
CA ILE A 7 -1.79 11.19 6.79
C ILE A 7 -1.18 11.93 5.61
N VAL A 8 -1.36 13.25 5.58
CA VAL A 8 -1.00 14.07 4.44
C VAL A 8 0.11 15.05 4.83
N PRO A 9 1.32 14.91 4.28
CA PRO A 9 2.35 15.93 4.45
C PRO A 9 1.89 17.27 3.87
N SER A 10 2.26 18.36 4.53
CA SER A 10 1.90 19.70 4.10
C SER A 10 2.41 19.98 2.69
N GLY A 11 1.51 20.43 1.79
CA GLY A 11 1.86 20.76 0.42
C GLY A 11 2.08 19.58 -0.52
N ALA A 12 1.81 18.33 -0.07
CA ALA A 12 1.96 17.15 -0.91
C ALA A 12 0.91 17.13 -2.03
N PRO A 13 1.32 16.96 -3.32
CA PRO A 13 0.37 16.86 -4.42
C PRO A 13 -0.31 15.49 -4.46
N LEU A 14 -1.52 15.43 -5.03
CA LEU A 14 -2.24 14.18 -5.29
C LEU A 14 -2.20 13.81 -6.78
N THR A 15 -1.09 14.13 -7.45
CA THR A 15 -0.84 13.76 -8.84
C THR A 15 0.32 12.77 -8.89
N GLY A 16 0.14 11.66 -9.58
CA GLY A 16 1.10 10.58 -9.67
C GLY A 16 0.53 9.26 -9.22
N PRO A 17 1.22 8.15 -9.49
CA PRO A 17 0.71 6.82 -9.17
C PRO A 17 0.52 6.61 -7.67
N LEU A 18 -0.34 5.64 -7.35
CA LEU A 18 -0.52 5.18 -5.97
C LEU A 18 0.37 3.96 -5.73
N VAL A 19 0.96 3.87 -4.55
CA VAL A 19 1.62 2.64 -4.11
C VAL A 19 0.68 1.91 -3.16
N LEU A 20 0.37 0.66 -3.47
CA LEU A 20 -0.44 -0.21 -2.62
C LEU A 20 0.49 -1.22 -1.94
N GLY A 21 0.58 -1.16 -0.62
CA GLY A 21 1.26 -2.18 0.17
C GLY A 21 0.31 -3.32 0.47
N PHE A 22 0.67 -4.53 0.07
CA PHE A 22 -0.20 -5.70 0.23
C PHE A 22 0.54 -6.86 0.87
N ASP A 23 0.01 -7.38 1.98
CA ASP A 23 0.55 -8.54 2.70
C ASP A 23 -0.46 -9.67 2.90
N GLY A 24 -1.66 -9.55 2.33
CA GLY A 24 -2.73 -10.51 2.48
C GLY A 24 -3.52 -10.38 3.78
N SER A 25 -3.20 -9.41 4.63
CA SER A 25 -3.97 -9.13 5.84
C SER A 25 -5.34 -8.54 5.49
N PRO A 26 -6.32 -8.61 6.42
CA PRO A 26 -7.62 -7.97 6.20
C PRO A 26 -7.51 -6.48 5.89
N GLY A 27 -6.62 -5.75 6.58
CA GLY A 27 -6.38 -4.34 6.33
C GLY A 27 -5.83 -4.08 4.94
N SER A 28 -4.90 -4.90 4.45
CA SER A 28 -4.35 -4.74 3.11
C SER A 28 -5.37 -5.06 2.02
N ARG A 29 -6.32 -5.95 2.28
CA ARG A 29 -7.44 -6.22 1.34
C ARG A 29 -8.38 -5.02 1.23
N ILE A 30 -8.67 -4.36 2.35
CA ILE A 30 -9.43 -3.11 2.34
C ILE A 30 -8.63 -2.04 1.59
N ALA A 31 -7.33 -1.93 1.84
CA ALA A 31 -6.44 -1.00 1.15
C ALA A 31 -6.46 -1.24 -0.37
N ALA A 32 -6.46 -2.50 -0.82
CA ALA A 32 -6.53 -2.82 -2.24
C ALA A 32 -7.82 -2.29 -2.89
N LYS A 33 -8.96 -2.49 -2.23
CA LYS A 33 -10.25 -1.99 -2.72
C LYS A 33 -10.29 -0.45 -2.76
N LEU A 34 -9.74 0.20 -1.74
CA LEU A 34 -9.63 1.66 -1.72
C LEU A 34 -8.72 2.18 -2.83
N ALA A 35 -7.60 1.49 -3.07
CA ALA A 35 -6.69 1.85 -4.15
C ALA A 35 -7.38 1.81 -5.51
N VAL A 36 -8.23 0.81 -5.76
CA VAL A 36 -9.03 0.73 -7.00
C VAL A 36 -9.93 1.94 -7.15
N THR A 37 -10.67 2.28 -6.11
CA THR A 37 -11.59 3.42 -6.13
C THR A 37 -10.83 4.73 -6.37
N LEU A 38 -9.73 4.94 -5.66
CA LEU A 38 -8.95 6.17 -5.77
C LEU A 38 -8.25 6.26 -7.12
N ALA A 39 -7.62 5.20 -7.58
CA ALA A 39 -6.89 5.19 -8.83
C ALA A 39 -7.82 5.45 -10.03
N ASN A 40 -8.99 4.82 -10.05
CA ASN A 40 -9.97 5.07 -11.10
C ASN A 40 -10.49 6.51 -11.03
N GLY A 41 -10.77 7.02 -9.83
CA GLY A 41 -11.25 8.39 -9.66
C GLY A 41 -10.22 9.45 -10.02
N LEU A 42 -8.95 9.21 -9.73
CA LEU A 42 -7.84 10.11 -10.02
C LEU A 42 -7.22 9.87 -11.39
N ASN A 43 -7.59 8.79 -12.06
CA ASN A 43 -6.98 8.33 -13.32
C ASN A 43 -5.45 8.16 -13.19
N GLU A 44 -5.03 7.52 -12.10
CA GLU A 44 -3.62 7.29 -11.80
C GLU A 44 -3.32 5.79 -11.77
N ALA A 45 -2.09 5.42 -12.14
CA ALA A 45 -1.63 4.04 -12.09
C ALA A 45 -1.49 3.54 -10.65
N VAL A 46 -1.52 2.23 -10.46
CA VAL A 46 -1.27 1.59 -9.16
C VAL A 46 0.02 0.78 -9.24
N HIS A 47 0.89 0.99 -8.29
CA HIS A 47 2.11 0.21 -8.11
C HIS A 47 1.94 -0.67 -6.87
N VAL A 48 1.77 -1.96 -7.07
CA VAL A 48 1.59 -2.93 -5.97
C VAL A 48 2.95 -3.33 -5.43
N PHE A 49 3.13 -3.17 -4.13
CA PHE A 49 4.33 -3.58 -3.42
C PHE A 49 4.00 -4.77 -2.50
N VAL A 50 4.77 -5.85 -2.66
CA VAL A 50 4.67 -7.05 -1.82
C VAL A 50 6.04 -7.33 -1.21
N ASP A 51 6.11 -7.44 0.11
CA ASP A 51 7.30 -7.92 0.80
C ASP A 51 7.11 -9.38 1.16
N SER A 52 8.05 -10.22 0.73
CA SER A 52 8.04 -11.63 1.09
C SER A 52 9.45 -12.20 0.97
N LYS A 53 9.86 -12.92 1.99
CA LYS A 53 11.16 -13.61 2.00
C LYS A 53 11.18 -14.81 1.05
N ASP A 54 10.03 -15.23 0.58
CA ASP A 54 9.85 -16.41 -0.27
C ASP A 54 9.19 -15.98 -1.58
N LYS A 55 9.86 -16.27 -2.71
CA LYS A 55 9.33 -15.92 -4.04
C LYS A 55 7.98 -16.59 -4.32
N GLY A 56 7.77 -17.81 -3.85
CA GLY A 56 6.50 -18.50 -4.03
C GLY A 56 5.36 -17.79 -3.31
N ARG A 57 5.61 -17.30 -2.11
CA ARG A 57 4.63 -16.50 -1.36
C ARG A 57 4.37 -15.15 -2.05
N ALA A 58 5.40 -14.53 -2.61
CA ALA A 58 5.23 -13.29 -3.35
C ALA A 58 4.30 -13.50 -4.55
N VAL A 59 4.51 -14.57 -5.31
CA VAL A 59 3.62 -14.92 -6.45
C VAL A 59 2.19 -15.09 -5.97
N ALA A 60 1.98 -15.84 -4.88
CA ALA A 60 0.64 -16.04 -4.33
C ALA A 60 -0.02 -14.72 -3.89
N ARG A 61 0.75 -13.80 -3.30
CA ARG A 61 0.24 -12.48 -2.92
C ARG A 61 -0.14 -11.65 -4.14
N PHE A 62 0.66 -11.67 -5.19
CA PHE A 62 0.32 -10.98 -6.43
C PHE A 62 -0.94 -11.56 -7.08
N ASP A 63 -1.10 -12.88 -7.09
CA ASP A 63 -2.32 -13.51 -7.59
C ASP A 63 -3.56 -13.07 -6.81
N GLU A 64 -3.44 -13.00 -5.48
CA GLU A 64 -4.50 -12.50 -4.61
C GLU A 64 -4.88 -11.06 -4.93
N VAL A 65 -3.89 -10.18 -4.99
CA VAL A 65 -4.14 -8.74 -5.20
C VAL A 65 -4.65 -8.46 -6.60
N ARG A 66 -4.23 -9.21 -7.61
CA ARG A 66 -4.73 -9.07 -8.98
C ARG A 66 -6.25 -9.27 -9.06
N GLN A 67 -6.78 -10.19 -8.27
CA GLN A 67 -8.22 -10.40 -8.20
C GLN A 67 -8.92 -9.20 -7.56
N LEU A 68 -8.31 -8.62 -6.53
CA LEU A 68 -8.87 -7.47 -5.83
C LEU A 68 -8.82 -6.19 -6.66
N VAL A 69 -7.78 -6.03 -7.49
CA VAL A 69 -7.60 -4.84 -8.34
C VAL A 69 -8.09 -5.04 -9.77
N GLY A 70 -8.83 -6.12 -10.04
CA GLY A 70 -9.33 -6.43 -11.38
C GLY A 70 -10.27 -5.39 -11.97
N GLY A 71 -10.83 -4.50 -11.15
CA GLY A 71 -11.67 -3.39 -11.60
C GLY A 71 -10.93 -2.15 -12.06
N LEU A 72 -9.59 -2.17 -12.07
CA LEU A 72 -8.80 -1.03 -12.49
C LEU A 72 -8.83 -0.84 -14.01
N SER A 73 -9.06 0.40 -14.43
CA SER A 73 -8.95 0.83 -15.83
C SER A 73 -7.61 1.47 -16.14
N VAL A 74 -6.70 1.49 -15.17
CA VAL A 74 -5.38 2.12 -15.26
C VAL A 74 -4.28 1.08 -15.15
N PRO A 75 -3.04 1.39 -15.58
CA PRO A 75 -1.93 0.44 -15.51
C PRO A 75 -1.62 0.00 -14.09
N VAL A 76 -1.20 -1.26 -13.94
CA VAL A 76 -0.76 -1.84 -12.68
C VAL A 76 0.67 -2.33 -12.83
N ARG A 77 1.55 -1.91 -11.93
CA ARG A 77 2.92 -2.41 -11.83
C ARG A 77 3.05 -3.22 -10.54
N GLU A 78 3.99 -4.15 -10.54
CA GLU A 78 4.22 -5.05 -9.41
C GLU A 78 5.69 -5.06 -9.03
N THR A 79 5.97 -4.85 -7.75
CA THR A 79 7.32 -4.92 -7.21
C THR A 79 7.32 -5.78 -5.96
N SER A 80 8.25 -6.70 -5.85
CA SER A 80 8.45 -7.48 -4.62
C SER A 80 9.82 -7.20 -4.03
N SER A 81 9.91 -7.34 -2.71
CA SER A 81 11.17 -7.30 -1.99
C SER A 81 11.31 -8.56 -1.15
N THR A 82 12.47 -9.16 -1.20
CA THR A 82 12.79 -10.35 -0.41
C THR A 82 13.85 -10.07 0.67
N LEU A 83 14.46 -8.90 0.62
CA LEU A 83 15.55 -8.51 1.51
C LEU A 83 15.30 -7.13 2.09
N GLY A 84 15.77 -6.94 3.32
CA GLY A 84 15.73 -5.66 3.97
C GLY A 84 14.43 -5.39 4.72
N ARG A 85 14.18 -4.13 4.98
CA ARG A 85 13.02 -3.68 5.76
C ARG A 85 11.88 -3.29 4.81
N PRO A 86 10.70 -3.89 4.97
CA PRO A 86 9.58 -3.59 4.07
C PRO A 86 9.12 -2.14 4.13
N ASP A 87 9.17 -1.50 5.31
CA ASP A 87 8.82 -0.09 5.47
C ASP A 87 9.72 0.83 4.64
N VAL A 88 11.03 0.60 4.69
CA VAL A 88 12.01 1.38 3.91
C VAL A 88 11.83 1.14 2.42
N LYS A 89 11.66 -0.12 2.03
CA LYS A 89 11.48 -0.47 0.61
C LYS A 89 10.21 0.11 0.02
N MET A 90 9.15 0.17 0.80
CA MET A 90 7.89 0.76 0.37
C MET A 90 8.03 2.27 0.13
N VAL A 91 8.69 2.96 1.05
CA VAL A 91 8.97 4.40 0.90
C VAL A 91 9.87 4.66 -0.30
N ASP A 92 10.91 3.85 -0.48
CA ASP A 92 11.80 3.95 -1.65
C ASP A 92 11.04 3.73 -2.95
N THR A 93 10.17 2.72 -2.99
CA THR A 93 9.31 2.45 -4.15
C THR A 93 8.43 3.66 -4.48
N ALA A 94 7.85 4.28 -3.46
CA ALA A 94 7.03 5.48 -3.66
C ALA A 94 7.86 6.65 -4.21
N LYS A 95 9.07 6.84 -3.72
CA LYS A 95 9.97 7.88 -4.23
C LYS A 95 10.36 7.63 -5.68
N GLU A 96 10.77 6.42 -6.01
CA GLU A 96 11.19 6.04 -7.36
C GLU A 96 10.04 6.17 -8.37
N ALA A 97 8.84 5.78 -7.98
CA ALA A 97 7.65 5.87 -8.82
C ALA A 97 7.08 7.29 -8.88
N ARG A 98 7.59 8.23 -8.10
CA ARG A 98 7.01 9.56 -7.93
C ARG A 98 5.54 9.49 -7.53
N ALA A 99 5.24 8.59 -6.61
CA ALA A 99 3.88 8.37 -6.15
C ALA A 99 3.33 9.58 -5.41
N SER A 100 2.01 9.75 -5.49
CA SER A 100 1.30 10.79 -4.75
C SER A 100 0.75 10.26 -3.43
N LEU A 101 0.58 8.95 -3.31
CA LEU A 101 -0.12 8.35 -2.18
C LEU A 101 0.38 6.92 -1.96
N ILE A 102 0.58 6.58 -0.68
CA ILE A 102 0.74 5.18 -0.26
C ILE A 102 -0.57 4.74 0.40
N VAL A 103 -1.12 3.61 -0.03
CA VAL A 103 -2.30 2.99 0.56
C VAL A 103 -1.87 1.65 1.14
N MET A 104 -2.12 1.43 2.42
CA MET A 104 -1.73 0.19 3.08
C MET A 104 -2.63 -0.10 4.27
N GLY A 105 -2.59 -1.35 4.77
CA GLY A 105 -3.28 -1.71 5.99
C GLY A 105 -2.64 -1.05 7.20
N ALA A 106 -3.45 -0.64 8.16
CA ALA A 106 -2.97 -0.05 9.42
C ALA A 106 -2.30 -1.09 10.33
N TYR A 107 -2.67 -2.37 10.17
CA TYR A 107 -2.17 -3.48 10.98
C TYR A 107 -1.61 -4.57 10.09
N GLY A 108 -0.54 -5.22 10.54
CA GLY A 108 0.02 -6.37 9.86
C GLY A 108 -0.79 -7.64 10.12
N ARG A 109 -0.24 -8.79 9.68
CA ARG A 109 -0.89 -10.10 9.83
C ARG A 109 -0.98 -10.56 11.28
N ASN A 110 -0.03 -10.14 12.12
CA ASN A 110 0.04 -10.48 13.55
C ASN A 110 -0.53 -9.33 14.38
N ARG A 111 -1.76 -9.00 14.11
CA ARG A 111 -2.47 -7.95 14.83
C ARG A 111 -2.69 -8.35 16.29
N ILE A 112 -2.18 -7.52 17.20
CA ILE A 112 -2.33 -7.76 18.64
C ILE A 112 -3.57 -7.07 19.18
N THR A 113 -3.82 -5.84 18.72
CA THR A 113 -4.94 -5.03 19.19
C THR A 113 -5.35 -4.01 18.15
N ASP A 114 -6.61 -3.62 18.15
CA ASP A 114 -7.16 -2.61 17.24
C ASP A 114 -6.66 -1.19 17.54
N TYR A 115 -6.03 -0.97 18.70
CA TYR A 115 -5.58 0.34 19.13
C TYR A 115 -4.18 0.70 18.70
N PHE A 116 -3.39 -0.28 18.22
CA PHE A 116 -2.00 -0.04 17.83
C PHE A 116 -1.80 -0.25 16.35
N LEU A 117 -1.06 0.64 15.72
CA LEU A 117 -0.63 0.46 14.34
C LEU A 117 0.41 -0.65 14.26
N GLY A 118 0.41 -1.38 13.15
CA GLY A 118 1.50 -2.29 12.84
C GLY A 118 2.81 -1.51 12.71
N SER A 119 3.94 -2.15 13.01
CA SER A 119 5.25 -1.49 13.00
C SER A 119 5.60 -0.89 11.65
N ASN A 120 5.27 -1.59 10.56
CA ASN A 120 5.52 -1.08 9.21
C ASN A 120 4.64 0.13 8.89
N ALA A 121 3.35 0.07 9.25
CA ALA A 121 2.43 1.18 9.03
C ALA A 121 2.88 2.43 9.80
N ALA A 122 3.27 2.27 11.05
CA ALA A 122 3.76 3.38 11.88
C ALA A 122 5.03 3.99 11.30
N SER A 123 5.98 3.16 10.86
CA SER A 123 7.23 3.63 10.26
C SER A 123 6.99 4.35 8.94
N VAL A 124 6.17 3.79 8.06
CA VAL A 124 5.83 4.43 6.77
C VAL A 124 5.14 5.77 7.00
N ALA A 125 4.17 5.81 7.92
CA ALA A 125 3.48 7.06 8.24
C ALA A 125 4.44 8.14 8.75
N ARG A 126 5.45 7.74 9.52
CA ARG A 126 6.43 8.67 10.10
C ARG A 126 7.47 9.14 9.09
N THR A 127 7.87 8.29 8.14
CA THR A 127 9.02 8.55 7.26
C THR A 127 8.64 8.88 5.82
N SER A 128 7.39 8.66 5.42
CA SER A 128 6.97 8.88 4.04
C SER A 128 6.98 10.36 3.67
N PRO A 129 7.60 10.74 2.53
CA PRO A 129 7.50 12.10 2.00
C PRO A 129 6.19 12.33 1.23
N VAL A 130 5.37 11.31 1.05
CA VAL A 130 4.09 11.41 0.35
C VAL A 130 2.96 11.07 1.32
N SER A 131 1.72 11.40 0.93
CA SER A 131 0.53 11.09 1.71
C SER A 131 0.39 9.60 1.95
N VAL A 132 -0.08 9.21 3.12
CA VAL A 132 -0.30 7.81 3.48
C VAL A 132 -1.76 7.63 3.93
N LEU A 133 -2.44 6.65 3.33
CA LEU A 133 -3.79 6.28 3.68
C LEU A 133 -3.73 4.90 4.36
N LEU A 134 -4.09 4.86 5.63
CA LEU A 134 -4.07 3.65 6.44
C LEU A 134 -5.47 3.05 6.52
N ALA A 135 -5.65 1.84 5.98
CA ALA A 135 -6.92 1.13 6.00
C ALA A 135 -7.03 0.23 7.24
N ARG A 136 -8.18 0.27 7.88
CA ARG A 136 -8.46 -0.50 9.08
C ARG A 136 -9.53 -1.54 8.83
#